data_e423c4f58c93597a6772679f3b9fdc6c
#
_entry.id   e423c4f58c93597a6772679f3b9fdc6c
#
_cell.length_a   1.000
_cell.length_b   1.000
_cell.length_c   1.000
_cell.angle_alpha   90.00
_cell.angle_beta   90.00
_cell.angle_gamma   90.00
#
_symmetry.space_group_name_H-M   'P 1'
#
loop_
_entity.id
_entity.type
_entity.pdbx_description
1 polymer ?
#
loop_
_entity_poly.entity_id
_entity_poly.type
_entity_poly.pdbx_seq_one_letter_code
_entity_poly.pdbx_strand_id
1 'polypeptide(L)'
;GLGDVYKRQVVNNGPLDAVAGVFTSNRFCAAPVQWSRKAVADGHAKAVILNSGGANACTGEAGYQQSVFTAEAVAELVGAQAEDVAVCSTGLIGELLPLDNVLAGAKAAYAALASTAEAGADASHAIMTTDTKAKTVELTGSNGWKIGGMVKGSGMIAPQLATMLCVITT
;
A
#
# COMPACT_ATOMS: atom_id res chain seq x y z
N GLY A 1 17.01 -9.69 -3.47
CA GLY A 1 17.13 -10.80 -2.51
C GLY A 1 16.01 -10.75 -1.49
N LEU A 2 15.76 -11.83 -0.76
CA LEU A 2 14.69 -11.95 0.26
C LEU A 2 14.81 -10.97 1.45
N GLY A 3 15.82 -10.11 1.47
CA GLY A 3 16.04 -9.09 2.52
C GLY A 3 15.69 -7.65 2.11
N ASP A 4 15.36 -7.42 0.84
CA ASP A 4 15.07 -6.07 0.36
C ASP A 4 13.56 -5.82 0.41
N VAL A 5 13.14 -4.92 1.29
CA VAL A 5 11.75 -4.49 1.37
C VAL A 5 11.60 -3.22 0.54
N TYR A 6 10.96 -3.34 -0.62
CA TYR A 6 10.64 -2.20 -1.48
C TYR A 6 9.39 -1.50 -0.98
N LYS A 7 9.38 -0.18 -1.03
CA LYS A 7 8.28 0.65 -0.56
C LYS A 7 7.95 1.74 -1.56
N ARG A 8 6.66 2.05 -1.66
CA ARG A 8 6.14 3.21 -2.39
C ARG A 8 4.99 3.82 -1.62
N GLN A 9 4.74 5.08 -1.91
CA GLN A 9 3.63 5.83 -1.36
C GLN A 9 2.82 6.43 -2.50
N VAL A 10 1.52 6.48 -2.31
CA VAL A 10 0.61 7.32 -3.10
C VAL A 10 0.03 8.34 -2.14
N VAL A 11 0.24 9.62 -2.43
CA VAL A 11 -0.27 10.73 -1.62
C VAL A 11 -1.42 11.38 -2.37
N ASN A 12 -2.52 11.56 -1.70
CA ASN A 12 -3.68 12.25 -2.23
C ASN A 12 -3.48 13.77 -2.10
N ASN A 13 -3.31 14.44 -3.23
CA ASN A 13 -3.24 15.90 -3.32
C ASN A 13 -4.53 16.50 -3.89
N GLY A 14 -5.57 15.68 -4.02
CA GLY A 14 -6.89 16.12 -4.43
C GLY A 14 -7.58 16.97 -3.35
N PRO A 15 -8.64 17.68 -3.72
CA PRO A 15 -9.33 18.63 -2.82
C PRO A 15 -10.17 17.95 -1.74
N LEU A 16 -10.45 16.66 -1.84
CA LEU A 16 -11.44 15.98 -0.99
C LEU A 16 -10.83 14.93 -0.07
N ASP A 17 -9.59 14.53 -0.24
CA ASP A 17 -8.95 13.39 0.47
C ASP A 17 -9.84 12.12 0.53
N ALA A 18 -10.75 11.98 -0.43
CA ALA A 18 -11.74 10.91 -0.45
C ALA A 18 -11.10 9.56 -0.74
N VAL A 19 -11.53 8.54 0.00
CA VAL A 19 -11.07 7.15 -0.15
C VAL A 19 -12.23 6.17 -0.05
N ALA A 20 -12.09 5.05 -0.73
CA ALA A 20 -12.87 3.84 -0.50
C ALA A 20 -11.95 2.62 -0.56
N GLY A 21 -12.17 1.65 0.31
CA GLY A 21 -11.38 0.43 0.38
C GLY A 21 -12.23 -0.82 0.33
N VAL A 22 -11.77 -1.84 -0.40
CA VAL A 22 -12.32 -3.19 -0.37
C VAL A 22 -11.27 -4.15 0.15
N PHE A 23 -11.68 -5.14 0.91
CA PHE A 23 -10.76 -6.02 1.62
C PHE A 23 -11.18 -7.49 1.45
N THR A 24 -10.21 -8.38 1.62
CA THR A 24 -10.42 -9.81 1.56
C THR A 24 -11.43 -10.30 2.62
N SER A 25 -12.16 -11.36 2.29
CA SER A 25 -12.96 -12.15 3.21
C SER A 25 -12.16 -13.27 3.89
N ASN A 26 -10.87 -13.40 3.63
CA ASN A 26 -10.00 -14.39 4.25
C ASN A 26 -10.02 -14.24 5.77
N ARG A 27 -10.20 -15.37 6.49
CA ARG A 27 -10.21 -15.40 7.96
C ARG A 27 -8.84 -15.06 8.55
N PHE A 28 -7.75 -15.36 7.85
CA PHE A 28 -6.40 -14.97 8.22
C PHE A 28 -6.14 -13.53 7.77
N CYS A 29 -6.82 -12.59 8.44
CA CYS A 29 -6.74 -11.18 8.13
C CYS A 29 -5.39 -10.61 8.55
N ALA A 30 -4.59 -10.15 7.58
CA ALA A 30 -3.29 -9.57 7.82
C ALA A 30 -3.38 -8.27 8.66
N ALA A 31 -2.35 -7.97 9.42
CA ALA A 31 -2.28 -6.77 10.25
C ALA A 31 -2.52 -5.46 9.46
N PRO A 32 -1.92 -5.25 8.27
CA PRO A 32 -2.20 -4.06 7.46
C PRO A 32 -3.67 -3.95 7.02
N VAL A 33 -4.33 -5.09 6.77
CA VAL A 33 -5.76 -5.09 6.42
C VAL A 33 -6.62 -4.67 7.61
N GLN A 34 -6.29 -5.15 8.82
CA GLN A 34 -7.00 -4.76 10.04
C GLN A 34 -6.86 -3.25 10.32
N TRP A 35 -5.66 -2.71 10.16
CA TRP A 35 -5.39 -1.28 10.27
C TRP A 35 -6.14 -0.48 9.22
N SER A 36 -5.94 -0.82 7.94
CA SER A 36 -6.49 -0.04 6.82
C SER A 36 -8.00 -0.02 6.78
N ARG A 37 -8.68 -1.10 7.24
CA ARG A 37 -10.15 -1.07 7.42
C ARG A 37 -10.62 0.03 8.35
N LYS A 38 -9.85 0.32 9.40
CA LYS A 38 -10.15 1.42 10.33
C LYS A 38 -9.82 2.75 9.69
N ALA A 39 -8.64 2.85 9.08
CA ALA A 39 -8.12 4.07 8.47
C ALA A 39 -9.01 4.63 7.36
N VAL A 40 -9.67 3.77 6.58
CA VAL A 40 -10.54 4.23 5.47
C VAL A 40 -12.04 4.22 5.83
N ALA A 41 -12.39 3.98 7.09
CA ALA A 41 -13.79 3.77 7.49
C ALA A 41 -14.64 5.03 7.42
N ASP A 42 -14.05 6.18 7.60
CA ASP A 42 -14.71 7.49 7.54
C ASP A 42 -14.77 8.08 6.11
N GLY A 43 -14.15 7.38 5.14
CA GLY A 43 -14.11 7.81 3.74
C GLY A 43 -13.00 8.82 3.43
N HIS A 44 -12.05 9.04 4.33
CA HIS A 44 -10.93 9.95 4.14
C HIS A 44 -9.59 9.23 4.24
N ALA A 45 -8.65 9.56 3.36
CA ALA A 45 -7.25 9.20 3.49
C ALA A 45 -6.34 10.16 2.74
N LYS A 46 -5.23 10.50 3.37
CA LYS A 46 -4.19 11.35 2.79
C LYS A 46 -3.15 10.56 2.01
N ALA A 47 -2.86 9.35 2.46
CA ALA A 47 -1.86 8.52 1.82
C ALA A 47 -2.15 7.03 1.94
N VAL A 48 -1.54 6.27 1.04
CA VAL A 48 -1.36 4.83 1.20
C VAL A 48 0.12 4.49 1.04
N ILE A 49 0.66 3.75 1.99
CA ILE A 49 1.99 3.15 1.87
C ILE A 49 1.88 1.69 1.50
N LEU A 50 2.69 1.27 0.53
CA LEU A 50 2.73 -0.11 0.06
C LEU A 50 4.15 -0.66 0.22
N ASN A 51 4.28 -1.89 0.72
CA ASN A 51 5.55 -2.60 0.72
C ASN A 51 5.43 -4.01 0.13
N SER A 52 6.50 -4.48 -0.48
CA SER A 52 6.71 -5.87 -0.86
C SER A 52 7.90 -6.46 -0.10
N GLY A 53 7.92 -7.78 0.02
CA GLY A 53 8.93 -8.55 0.79
C GLY A 53 8.33 -9.31 1.97
N GLY A 54 7.49 -8.68 2.76
CA GLY A 54 6.72 -9.30 3.83
C GLY A 54 5.26 -8.85 3.79
N ALA A 55 4.34 -9.77 4.02
CA ALA A 55 2.90 -9.51 4.03
C ALA A 55 2.39 -8.99 5.38
N ASN A 56 3.20 -9.12 6.43
CA ASN A 56 2.80 -8.84 7.80
C ASN A 56 1.46 -9.53 8.15
N ALA A 57 1.34 -10.77 7.74
CA ALA A 57 0.18 -11.64 7.96
C ALA A 57 0.55 -12.76 8.92
N CYS A 58 -0.38 -13.18 9.78
CA CYS A 58 -0.15 -14.17 10.84
C CYS A 58 0.94 -13.76 11.85
N THR A 59 1.08 -12.47 12.10
CA THR A 59 2.11 -11.85 12.95
C THR A 59 1.58 -11.34 14.30
N GLY A 60 0.29 -11.56 14.56
CA GLY A 60 -0.35 -11.20 15.82
C GLY A 60 -0.32 -9.70 16.13
N GLU A 61 -0.38 -9.37 17.42
CA GLU A 61 -0.40 -8.00 17.90
C GLU A 61 0.87 -7.22 17.51
N ALA A 62 2.03 -7.87 17.55
CA ALA A 62 3.29 -7.23 17.16
C ALA A 62 3.26 -6.73 15.71
N GLY A 63 2.70 -7.51 14.78
CA GLY A 63 2.52 -7.09 13.39
C GLY A 63 1.49 -5.97 13.25
N TYR A 64 0.44 -5.96 14.07
CA TYR A 64 -0.52 -4.85 14.09
C TYR A 64 0.15 -3.55 14.52
N GLN A 65 0.94 -3.57 15.59
CA GLN A 65 1.71 -2.41 16.06
C GLN A 65 2.70 -1.92 15.00
N GLN A 66 3.33 -2.81 14.23
CA GLN A 66 4.17 -2.38 13.10
C GLN A 66 3.38 -1.64 12.03
N SER A 67 2.12 -2.01 11.78
CA SER A 67 1.26 -1.27 10.85
C SER A 67 0.91 0.11 11.39
N VAL A 68 0.64 0.23 12.70
CA VAL A 68 0.41 1.52 13.38
C VAL A 68 1.64 2.42 13.26
N PHE A 69 2.82 1.95 13.65
CA PHE A 69 4.06 2.73 13.56
C PHE A 69 4.40 3.15 12.12
N THR A 70 4.07 2.30 11.16
CA THR A 70 4.27 2.63 9.74
C THR A 70 3.32 3.75 9.31
N ALA A 71 2.06 3.72 9.74
CA ALA A 71 1.08 4.76 9.44
C ALA A 71 1.45 6.08 10.11
N GLU A 72 1.84 6.07 11.40
CA GLU A 72 2.31 7.24 12.15
C GLU A 72 3.49 7.91 11.45
N ALA A 73 4.50 7.13 11.05
CA ALA A 73 5.69 7.67 10.38
C ALA A 73 5.36 8.30 9.01
N VAL A 74 4.42 7.73 8.26
CA VAL A 74 3.99 8.32 6.98
C VAL A 74 3.12 9.55 7.22
N ALA A 75 2.24 9.52 8.21
CA ALA A 75 1.40 10.65 8.59
C ALA A 75 2.23 11.89 8.96
N GLU A 76 3.30 11.70 9.73
CA GLU A 76 4.26 12.79 10.05
C GLU A 76 4.86 13.39 8.78
N LEU A 77 5.24 12.55 7.79
CA LEU A 77 5.84 13.02 6.55
C LEU A 77 4.86 13.82 5.67
N VAL A 78 3.58 13.41 5.64
CA VAL A 78 2.56 14.04 4.78
C VAL A 78 1.73 15.12 5.50
N GLY A 79 1.98 15.33 6.79
CA GLY A 79 1.27 16.32 7.60
C GLY A 79 -0.19 15.94 7.90
N ALA A 80 -0.46 14.66 8.18
CA ALA A 80 -1.77 14.10 8.45
C ALA A 80 -1.83 13.35 9.79
N GLN A 81 -2.97 12.74 10.12
CA GLN A 81 -3.07 11.82 11.25
C GLN A 81 -2.78 10.38 10.81
N ALA A 82 -2.41 9.50 11.73
CA ALA A 82 -2.15 8.10 11.39
C ALA A 82 -3.36 7.42 10.74
N GLU A 83 -4.55 7.77 11.18
CA GLU A 83 -5.83 7.28 10.69
C GLU A 83 -6.11 7.68 9.23
N ASP A 84 -5.43 8.71 8.72
CA ASP A 84 -5.52 9.13 7.31
C ASP A 84 -4.55 8.36 6.41
N VAL A 85 -3.84 7.35 6.94
CA VAL A 85 -2.85 6.58 6.19
C VAL A 85 -3.20 5.10 6.15
N ALA A 86 -3.52 4.61 4.96
CA ALA A 86 -3.68 3.18 4.71
C ALA A 86 -2.32 2.49 4.55
N VAL A 87 -2.22 1.26 5.04
CA VAL A 87 -1.01 0.42 4.95
C VAL A 87 -1.31 -0.85 4.17
N CYS A 88 -0.50 -1.16 3.17
CA CYS A 88 -0.62 -2.34 2.35
C CYS A 88 0.70 -3.11 2.30
N SER A 89 0.69 -4.39 2.65
CA SER A 89 1.89 -5.22 2.67
C SER A 89 1.67 -6.52 1.89
N THR A 90 2.70 -6.98 1.20
CA THR A 90 2.69 -8.23 0.44
C THR A 90 4.03 -8.94 0.51
N GLY A 91 4.04 -10.27 0.45
CA GLY A 91 5.24 -11.08 0.46
C GLY A 91 5.14 -12.25 1.44
N LEU A 92 6.21 -12.52 2.17
CA LEU A 92 6.27 -13.61 3.14
C LEU A 92 5.21 -13.47 4.23
N ILE A 93 4.64 -14.61 4.63
CA ILE A 93 3.61 -14.73 5.66
C ILE A 93 4.25 -15.36 6.89
N GLY A 94 3.87 -14.89 8.09
CA GLY A 94 4.33 -15.44 9.37
C GLY A 94 5.56 -14.78 9.94
N GLU A 95 6.15 -13.80 9.25
CA GLU A 95 7.31 -13.06 9.70
C GLU A 95 7.00 -11.58 9.92
N LEU A 96 7.57 -11.02 10.98
CA LEU A 96 7.52 -9.58 11.23
C LEU A 96 8.35 -8.83 10.19
N LEU A 97 7.91 -7.63 9.86
CA LEU A 97 8.69 -6.75 8.98
C LEU A 97 9.93 -6.22 9.71
N PRO A 98 11.05 -6.01 9.02
CA PRO A 98 12.19 -5.27 9.59
C PRO A 98 11.79 -3.78 9.71
N LEU A 99 11.22 -3.39 10.84
CA LEU A 99 10.54 -2.10 11.02
C LEU A 99 11.45 -0.90 10.68
N ASP A 100 12.70 -0.92 11.12
CA ASP A 100 13.66 0.16 10.83
C ASP A 100 13.84 0.35 9.32
N ASN A 101 13.91 -0.74 8.56
CA ASN A 101 14.00 -0.68 7.10
C ASN A 101 12.68 -0.19 6.48
N VAL A 102 11.53 -0.53 7.09
CA VAL A 102 10.23 -0.02 6.65
C VAL A 102 10.17 1.50 6.83
N LEU A 103 10.56 2.00 7.97
CA LEU A 103 10.53 3.43 8.29
C LEU A 103 11.55 4.22 7.45
N ALA A 104 12.77 3.72 7.32
CA ALA A 104 13.77 4.34 6.44
C ALA A 104 13.30 4.39 4.98
N GLY A 105 12.71 3.29 4.50
CA GLY A 105 12.16 3.23 3.15
C GLY A 105 10.92 4.12 2.94
N ALA A 106 10.11 4.35 3.97
CA ALA A 106 9.01 5.30 3.92
C ALA A 106 9.51 6.74 3.71
N LYS A 107 10.55 7.14 4.47
CA LYS A 107 11.21 8.44 4.29
C LYS A 107 11.80 8.61 2.88
N ALA A 108 12.51 7.60 2.38
CA ALA A 108 13.08 7.62 1.04
C ALA A 108 12.00 7.68 -0.05
N ALA A 109 10.91 6.93 0.10
CA ALA A 109 9.78 6.95 -0.82
C ALA A 109 9.08 8.32 -0.84
N TYR A 110 8.94 8.98 0.31
CA TYR A 110 8.38 10.32 0.41
C TYR A 110 9.28 11.36 -0.29
N ALA A 111 10.59 11.30 -0.06
CA ALA A 111 11.54 12.19 -0.72
C ALA A 111 11.59 12.03 -2.26
N ALA A 112 11.19 10.86 -2.76
CA ALA A 112 11.14 10.54 -4.19
C ALA A 112 9.74 10.69 -4.80
N LEU A 113 8.78 11.28 -4.10
CA LEU A 113 7.43 11.51 -4.64
C LEU A 113 7.48 12.44 -5.86
N ALA A 114 6.83 12.02 -6.93
CA ALA A 114 6.70 12.81 -8.14
C ALA A 114 5.39 12.45 -8.89
N SER A 115 4.84 13.42 -9.60
CA SER A 115 3.64 13.23 -10.44
C SER A 115 4.05 12.98 -11.89
N THR A 116 4.85 11.92 -12.12
CA THR A 116 5.37 11.55 -13.45
C THR A 116 5.00 10.10 -13.80
N ALA A 117 5.05 9.77 -15.09
CA ALA A 117 4.81 8.41 -15.55
C ALA A 117 5.85 7.42 -14.99
N GLU A 118 7.12 7.87 -14.84
CA GLU A 118 8.21 7.09 -14.27
C GLU A 118 7.93 6.76 -12.81
N ALA A 119 7.47 7.72 -12.00
CA ALA A 119 7.12 7.48 -10.60
C ALA A 119 5.97 6.48 -10.47
N GLY A 120 4.98 6.53 -11.37
CA GLY A 120 3.89 5.54 -11.45
C GLY A 120 4.41 4.15 -11.83
N ALA A 121 5.30 4.07 -12.81
CA ALA A 121 5.94 2.82 -13.21
C ALA A 121 6.76 2.22 -12.05
N ASP A 122 7.57 3.01 -11.39
CA ASP A 122 8.36 2.61 -10.22
C ASP A 122 7.47 2.10 -9.08
N ALA A 123 6.34 2.77 -8.83
CA ALA A 123 5.39 2.34 -7.82
C ALA A 123 4.81 0.95 -8.14
N SER A 124 4.45 0.72 -9.40
CA SER A 124 3.91 -0.56 -9.85
C SER A 124 4.93 -1.71 -9.78
N HIS A 125 6.19 -1.43 -10.06
CA HIS A 125 7.28 -2.42 -9.93
C HIS A 125 7.57 -2.75 -8.46
N ALA A 126 7.56 -1.74 -7.59
CA ALA A 126 7.91 -1.91 -6.18
C ALA A 126 6.92 -2.78 -5.38
N ILE A 127 5.69 -2.93 -5.84
CA ILE A 127 4.69 -3.80 -5.18
C ILE A 127 4.71 -5.24 -5.68
N MET A 128 5.49 -5.55 -6.71
CA MET A 128 5.59 -6.91 -7.25
C MET A 128 6.26 -7.88 -6.26
N THR A 129 5.85 -9.14 -6.31
CA THR A 129 6.51 -10.26 -5.63
C THR A 129 6.84 -11.38 -6.62
N THR A 130 5.87 -12.22 -6.95
CA THR A 130 5.97 -13.28 -7.95
C THR A 130 5.40 -12.87 -9.31
N ASP A 131 4.98 -11.62 -9.44
CA ASP A 131 4.51 -11.08 -10.70
C ASP A 131 5.62 -11.06 -11.74
N THR A 132 5.31 -11.43 -12.97
CA THR A 132 6.27 -11.44 -14.08
C THR A 132 6.39 -10.09 -14.78
N LYS A 133 5.40 -9.21 -14.56
CA LYS A 133 5.36 -7.84 -15.10
C LYS A 133 4.50 -6.94 -14.22
N ALA A 134 4.83 -5.67 -14.22
CA ALA A 134 3.99 -4.64 -13.62
C ALA A 134 2.67 -4.50 -14.38
N LYS A 135 1.60 -4.20 -13.66
CA LYS A 135 0.25 -4.06 -14.21
C LYS A 135 -0.28 -2.68 -13.85
N THR A 136 -0.43 -1.84 -14.85
CA THR A 136 -0.95 -0.48 -14.71
C THR A 136 -2.01 -0.21 -15.76
N VAL A 137 -2.88 0.75 -15.47
CA VAL A 137 -3.87 1.27 -16.42
C VAL A 137 -4.00 2.78 -16.23
N GLU A 138 -4.19 3.49 -17.32
CA GLU A 138 -4.59 4.90 -17.33
C GLU A 138 -5.74 5.06 -18.32
N LEU A 139 -6.78 5.78 -17.90
CA LEU A 139 -7.93 6.12 -18.70
C LEU A 139 -8.19 7.64 -18.61
N THR A 140 -8.52 8.25 -19.74
CA THR A 140 -8.94 9.65 -19.80
C THR A 140 -10.32 9.74 -20.40
N GLY A 141 -11.25 10.37 -19.70
CA GLY A 141 -12.61 10.59 -20.17
C GLY A 141 -12.71 11.81 -21.09
N SER A 142 -13.81 11.88 -21.84
CA SER A 142 -14.08 12.94 -22.83
C SER A 142 -14.14 14.35 -22.21
N ASN A 143 -14.47 14.45 -20.93
CA ASN A 143 -14.55 15.72 -20.17
C ASN A 143 -13.30 15.99 -19.33
N GLY A 144 -12.19 15.29 -19.61
CA GLY A 144 -10.87 15.57 -19.03
C GLY A 144 -10.56 14.88 -17.68
N TRP A 145 -11.50 14.11 -17.10
CA TRP A 145 -11.15 13.30 -15.92
C TRP A 145 -10.17 12.18 -16.29
N LYS A 146 -9.37 11.80 -15.34
CA LYS A 146 -8.40 10.70 -15.48
C LYS A 146 -8.57 9.69 -14.37
N ILE A 147 -8.34 8.42 -14.69
CA ILE A 147 -8.20 7.34 -13.72
C ILE A 147 -6.88 6.66 -13.99
N GLY A 148 -6.06 6.55 -12.95
CA GLY A 148 -4.83 5.78 -12.94
C GLY A 148 -4.94 4.61 -11.98
N GLY A 149 -4.33 3.48 -12.31
CA GLY A 149 -4.36 2.33 -11.42
C GLY A 149 -3.13 1.44 -11.56
N MET A 150 -2.76 0.82 -10.45
CA MET A 150 -1.78 -0.24 -10.40
C MET A 150 -2.30 -1.43 -9.60
N VAL A 151 -1.94 -2.63 -10.01
CA VAL A 151 -2.34 -3.86 -9.33
C VAL A 151 -1.22 -4.88 -9.35
N LYS A 152 -1.07 -5.63 -8.26
CA LYS A 152 -0.22 -6.81 -8.21
C LYS A 152 -0.99 -8.04 -7.76
N GLY A 153 -0.58 -9.17 -8.24
CA GLY A 153 -1.09 -10.51 -7.95
C GLY A 153 -0.84 -11.42 -9.14
N SER A 154 -0.31 -12.62 -8.90
CA SER A 154 0.03 -13.55 -9.98
C SER A 154 -0.47 -14.97 -9.76
N GLY A 155 -0.52 -15.45 -8.53
CA GLY A 155 -1.02 -16.76 -8.17
C GLY A 155 -1.74 -16.73 -6.83
N MET A 156 -2.38 -17.84 -6.44
CA MET A 156 -3.10 -17.99 -5.17
C MET A 156 -4.18 -16.90 -4.92
N ILE A 157 -4.72 -16.33 -5.99
CA ILE A 157 -5.74 -15.27 -5.92
C ILE A 157 -7.11 -15.86 -5.63
N ALA A 158 -7.40 -17.00 -6.23
CA ALA A 158 -8.65 -17.73 -6.04
C ALA A 158 -8.36 -19.22 -5.76
N PRO A 159 -8.82 -19.78 -4.61
CA PRO A 159 -9.47 -19.09 -3.51
C PRO A 159 -8.48 -18.14 -2.80
N GLN A 160 -8.95 -17.17 -2.06
CA GLN A 160 -8.18 -16.05 -1.48
C GLN A 160 -7.09 -16.53 -0.51
N LEU A 161 -6.00 -17.09 -1.02
CA LEU A 161 -4.90 -17.70 -0.25
C LEU A 161 -3.71 -16.77 -0.05
N ALA A 162 -3.55 -15.75 -0.92
CA ALA A 162 -2.44 -14.82 -0.85
C ALA A 162 -2.90 -13.38 -1.07
N THR A 163 -1.93 -12.45 -1.07
CA THR A 163 -2.20 -11.02 -1.12
C THR A 163 -2.30 -10.52 -2.57
N MET A 164 -3.35 -9.78 -2.86
CA MET A 164 -3.46 -8.91 -4.02
C MET A 164 -3.53 -7.46 -3.51
N LEU A 165 -2.78 -6.56 -4.12
CA LEU A 165 -2.85 -5.13 -3.84
C LEU A 165 -3.30 -4.40 -5.11
N CYS A 166 -4.23 -3.47 -4.93
CA CYS A 166 -4.70 -2.59 -5.99
C CYS A 166 -4.86 -1.18 -5.44
N VAL A 167 -4.33 -0.19 -6.16
CA VAL A 167 -4.54 1.23 -5.88
C VAL A 167 -5.07 1.89 -7.14
N ILE A 168 -6.15 2.62 -7.01
CA ILE A 168 -6.78 3.40 -8.08
C ILE A 168 -6.87 4.84 -7.61
N THR A 169 -6.49 5.75 -8.47
CA THR A 169 -6.60 7.21 -8.27
C THR A 169 -7.44 7.83 -9.37
N THR A 170 -8.17 8.87 -9.03
CA THR A 170 -9.01 9.62 -9.96
C THR A 170 -8.99 11.11 -9.64
#